data_ee59600273257e2f343186e0e31e664d
#
_entry.id   ee59600273257e2f343186e0e31e664d
#
_cell.length_a   1.000
_cell.length_b   1.000
_cell.length_c   1.000
_cell.angle_alpha   90.00
_cell.angle_beta   90.00
_cell.angle_gamma   90.00
#
_symmetry.space_group_name_H-M   'P 1'
#
loop_
_entity.id
_entity.type
_entity.pdbx_description
1 polymer ?
#
loop_
_entity_poly.entity_id
_entity_poly.type
_entity_poly.pdbx_seq_one_letter_code
_entity_poly.pdbx_strand_id
1 'polypeptide(L)'
;MALSPSRPQPLPSLARLLVVGSGGREQALCWALERCPGVDKVWISPGNGGSFGERLDTAASDADGLLSLCQQHRIDLVVIGPEAPLAAGLADTLRAAGLAVFGPGADGAQLEASKAWAKQLMLEAGIPTAGHWTVTSAEQGLALVAQLQRPLVVKADGLAAGKGVTVAESIAATEEAIRDAFNGRFGSAGERLVLEERLEGPEVSVFALCDGERLVLLPPAQDHKRLLDGDQGPNTGGMGAYAPAPLLDTTGLDQVRRQILEPTVAALQARGIAYRGVLYAGLMLTVDGPRVIEFNCRFGDPECQTLMPLMGPELAQVLQACALGRLDLAPTLTVHQGCSVGVVVAAAGYPEQPRQGNVIEGNLASSDQRQLFHAGTRLAADGQLLTAGGRVLTMTAQADDFDAAFSAVYRALGQVRFEGMQLRQDIGHQVRQA
;
A
#
# COMPACT_ATOMS: atom_id res chain seq x y z
N MET A 1 -10.93 -38.68 -32.65
CA MET A 1 -11.66 -37.42 -32.54
C MET A 1 -10.88 -36.50 -31.57
N ALA A 2 -10.16 -35.55 -32.10
CA ALA A 2 -9.47 -34.56 -31.25
C ALA A 2 -10.53 -33.60 -30.70
N LEU A 3 -10.66 -33.52 -29.39
CA LEU A 3 -11.48 -32.52 -28.72
C LEU A 3 -10.92 -31.14 -29.09
N SER A 4 -11.69 -30.35 -29.85
CA SER A 4 -11.35 -28.94 -30.06
C SER A 4 -11.19 -28.26 -28.68
N PRO A 5 -10.12 -27.49 -28.44
CA PRO A 5 -9.99 -26.77 -27.22
C PRO A 5 -11.21 -25.84 -27.05
N SER A 6 -11.97 -26.02 -25.99
CA SER A 6 -13.10 -25.15 -25.67
C SER A 6 -12.57 -23.70 -25.56
N ARG A 7 -13.23 -22.77 -26.28
CA ARG A 7 -12.90 -21.34 -26.12
C ARG A 7 -12.96 -20.97 -24.63
N PRO A 8 -11.96 -20.24 -24.11
CA PRO A 8 -12.00 -19.80 -22.72
C PRO A 8 -13.29 -19.00 -22.49
N GLN A 9 -13.96 -19.29 -21.39
CA GLN A 9 -15.19 -18.56 -21.04
C GLN A 9 -14.81 -17.09 -20.72
N PRO A 10 -15.59 -16.12 -21.21
CA PRO A 10 -15.36 -14.70 -20.92
C PRO A 10 -15.47 -14.44 -19.40
N LEU A 11 -14.89 -13.33 -18.97
CA LEU A 11 -15.07 -12.87 -17.58
C LEU A 11 -16.56 -12.63 -17.29
N PRO A 12 -17.03 -12.91 -16.06
CA PRO A 12 -18.40 -12.57 -15.65
C PRO A 12 -18.68 -11.08 -15.76
N SER A 13 -19.94 -10.69 -15.82
CA SER A 13 -20.35 -9.28 -15.71
C SER A 13 -19.87 -8.68 -14.39
N LEU A 14 -19.48 -7.42 -14.41
CA LEU A 14 -18.96 -6.71 -13.27
C LEU A 14 -19.72 -5.39 -13.12
N ALA A 15 -20.56 -5.29 -12.10
CA ALA A 15 -21.42 -4.14 -11.86
C ALA A 15 -21.34 -3.59 -10.42
N ARG A 16 -21.18 -4.48 -9.45
CA ARG A 16 -21.30 -4.15 -8.03
C ARG A 16 -20.05 -4.55 -7.26
N LEU A 17 -19.36 -3.56 -6.72
CA LEU A 17 -18.08 -3.72 -6.07
C LEU A 17 -18.14 -3.30 -4.61
N LEU A 18 -17.38 -3.99 -3.75
CA LEU A 18 -17.13 -3.60 -2.37
C LEU A 18 -15.64 -3.37 -2.16
N VAL A 19 -15.28 -2.18 -1.68
CA VAL A 19 -13.94 -1.87 -1.19
C VAL A 19 -13.94 -1.97 0.33
N VAL A 20 -13.09 -2.84 0.89
CA VAL A 20 -12.97 -3.02 2.33
C VAL A 20 -11.84 -2.15 2.87
N GLY A 21 -12.16 -1.30 3.84
CA GLY A 21 -11.23 -0.41 4.54
C GLY A 21 -11.78 1.00 4.72
N SER A 22 -10.96 1.90 5.24
CA SER A 22 -11.39 3.25 5.64
C SER A 22 -10.34 4.34 5.40
N GLY A 23 -9.24 4.04 4.72
CA GLY A 23 -8.13 4.97 4.48
C GLY A 23 -8.27 5.76 3.19
N GLY A 24 -7.27 6.60 2.92
CA GLY A 24 -7.15 7.35 1.67
C GLY A 24 -6.97 6.45 0.46
N ARG A 25 -6.28 5.33 0.63
CA ARG A 25 -6.14 4.27 -0.36
C ARG A 25 -7.50 3.72 -0.81
N GLU A 26 -8.39 3.39 0.11
CA GLU A 26 -9.71 2.88 -0.20
C GLU A 26 -10.60 3.92 -0.88
N GLN A 27 -10.49 5.18 -0.48
CA GLN A 27 -11.16 6.29 -1.18
C GLN A 27 -10.67 6.44 -2.63
N ALA A 28 -9.36 6.32 -2.87
CA ALA A 28 -8.79 6.39 -4.20
C ALA A 28 -9.22 5.19 -5.07
N LEU A 29 -9.30 4.00 -4.50
CA LEU A 29 -9.84 2.81 -5.17
C LEU A 29 -11.31 3.02 -5.55
N CYS A 30 -12.16 3.47 -4.63
CA CYS A 30 -13.56 3.76 -4.94
C CYS A 30 -13.68 4.79 -6.07
N TRP A 31 -12.93 5.90 -5.99
CA TRP A 31 -12.94 6.94 -7.02
C TRP A 31 -12.58 6.39 -8.41
N ALA A 32 -11.57 5.52 -8.50
CA ALA A 32 -11.14 4.93 -9.77
C ALA A 32 -12.16 3.91 -10.29
N LEU A 33 -12.68 3.05 -9.42
CA LEU A 33 -13.63 1.99 -9.78
C LEU A 33 -14.99 2.54 -10.21
N GLU A 34 -15.50 3.61 -9.60
CA GLU A 34 -16.74 4.29 -10.00
C GLU A 34 -16.70 4.83 -11.44
N ARG A 35 -15.49 5.02 -12.01
CA ARG A 35 -15.28 5.53 -13.37
C ARG A 35 -15.12 4.43 -14.42
N CYS A 36 -15.05 3.17 -13.99
CA CYS A 36 -14.88 2.06 -14.91
C CYS A 36 -16.20 1.71 -15.62
N PRO A 37 -16.19 1.51 -16.94
CA PRO A 37 -17.37 1.09 -17.69
C PRO A 37 -17.96 -0.23 -17.15
N GLY A 38 -19.28 -0.28 -17.02
CA GLY A 38 -20.00 -1.45 -16.53
C GLY A 38 -20.10 -1.55 -15.01
N VAL A 39 -19.41 -0.68 -14.26
CA VAL A 39 -19.57 -0.57 -12.81
C VAL A 39 -20.77 0.33 -12.52
N ASP A 40 -21.81 -0.26 -11.94
CA ASP A 40 -23.03 0.48 -11.59
C ASP A 40 -22.94 1.07 -10.17
N LYS A 41 -22.23 0.38 -9.27
CA LYS A 41 -22.16 0.77 -7.86
C LYS A 41 -20.89 0.29 -7.18
N VAL A 42 -20.29 1.18 -6.41
CA VAL A 42 -19.18 0.89 -5.50
C VAL A 42 -19.61 1.19 -4.07
N TRP A 43 -19.41 0.25 -3.19
CA TRP A 43 -19.56 0.42 -1.73
C TRP A 43 -18.20 0.43 -1.06
N ILE A 44 -18.12 1.07 0.10
CA ILE A 44 -16.94 1.07 0.96
C ILE A 44 -17.33 0.69 2.40
N SER A 45 -16.59 -0.20 3.05
CA SER A 45 -16.88 -0.62 4.43
C SER A 45 -15.60 -0.79 5.27
N PRO A 46 -15.52 -0.17 6.46
CA PRO A 46 -16.50 0.74 7.08
C PRO A 46 -16.49 2.15 6.47
N GLY A 47 -15.50 2.48 5.60
CA GLY A 47 -15.35 3.80 5.00
C GLY A 47 -14.97 4.88 6.01
N ASN A 48 -15.07 6.13 5.57
CA ASN A 48 -14.71 7.32 6.35
C ASN A 48 -15.67 8.50 6.04
N GLY A 49 -15.26 9.73 6.27
CA GLY A 49 -16.05 10.94 5.97
C GLY A 49 -16.05 11.36 4.50
N GLY A 50 -15.40 10.60 3.60
CA GLY A 50 -15.31 10.90 2.17
C GLY A 50 -16.55 10.54 1.38
N SER A 51 -16.57 10.96 0.11
CA SER A 51 -17.75 10.86 -0.78
C SER A 51 -17.62 9.76 -1.85
N PHE A 52 -16.46 9.12 -2.00
CA PHE A 52 -16.27 8.04 -2.97
C PHE A 52 -16.63 6.70 -2.34
N GLY A 53 -17.48 5.94 -3.03
CA GLY A 53 -18.09 4.73 -2.51
C GLY A 53 -19.27 5.01 -1.56
N GLU A 54 -20.39 4.31 -1.74
CA GLU A 54 -21.48 4.37 -0.76
C GLU A 54 -21.07 3.63 0.51
N ARG A 55 -21.10 4.32 1.65
CA ARG A 55 -20.63 3.80 2.92
C ARG A 55 -21.59 2.75 3.50
N LEU A 56 -21.01 1.61 3.92
CA LEU A 56 -21.64 0.60 4.75
C LEU A 56 -20.91 0.50 6.09
N ASP A 57 -21.64 0.25 7.16
CA ASP A 57 -21.09 0.34 8.53
C ASP A 57 -20.78 -1.07 9.09
N THR A 58 -19.84 -1.77 8.43
CA THR A 58 -19.33 -3.06 8.89
C THR A 58 -17.81 -3.00 9.00
N ALA A 59 -17.28 -3.37 10.15
CA ALA A 59 -15.85 -3.33 10.38
C ALA A 59 -15.07 -4.25 9.43
N ALA A 60 -13.87 -3.85 9.00
CA ALA A 60 -13.02 -4.67 8.14
C ALA A 60 -12.56 -5.99 8.79
N SER A 61 -12.66 -6.11 10.10
CA SER A 61 -12.38 -7.33 10.88
C SER A 61 -13.60 -8.24 11.06
N ASP A 62 -14.81 -7.83 10.66
CA ASP A 62 -16.05 -8.60 10.78
C ASP A 62 -16.32 -9.37 9.48
N ALA A 63 -15.72 -10.54 9.34
CA ALA A 63 -15.80 -11.36 8.14
C ALA A 63 -17.24 -11.82 7.84
N ASP A 64 -18.01 -12.19 8.87
CA ASP A 64 -19.39 -12.66 8.73
C ASP A 64 -20.32 -11.52 8.32
N GLY A 65 -20.15 -10.34 8.92
CA GLY A 65 -20.87 -9.12 8.56
C GLY A 65 -20.56 -8.71 7.11
N LEU A 66 -19.31 -8.73 6.69
CA LEU A 66 -18.91 -8.42 5.32
C LEU A 66 -19.46 -9.45 4.31
N LEU A 67 -19.46 -10.74 4.66
CA LEU A 67 -20.07 -11.78 3.84
C LEU A 67 -21.59 -11.53 3.66
N SER A 68 -22.28 -11.21 4.75
CA SER A 68 -23.71 -10.87 4.72
C SER A 68 -24.01 -9.66 3.84
N LEU A 69 -23.17 -8.60 3.92
CA LEU A 69 -23.26 -7.45 3.03
C LEU A 69 -23.06 -7.84 1.55
N CYS A 70 -22.05 -8.67 1.26
CA CYS A 70 -21.80 -9.13 -0.10
C CYS A 70 -23.02 -9.87 -0.68
N GLN A 71 -23.68 -10.71 0.10
CA GLN A 71 -24.89 -11.43 -0.31
C GLN A 71 -26.07 -10.48 -0.52
N GLN A 72 -26.30 -9.57 0.45
CA GLN A 72 -27.41 -8.59 0.41
C GLN A 72 -27.32 -7.69 -0.82
N HIS A 73 -26.13 -7.16 -1.10
CA HIS A 73 -25.89 -6.23 -2.19
C HIS A 73 -25.49 -6.93 -3.52
N ARG A 74 -25.40 -8.28 -3.51
CA ARG A 74 -24.99 -9.10 -4.67
C ARG A 74 -23.68 -8.61 -5.26
N ILE A 75 -22.66 -8.49 -4.43
CA ILE A 75 -21.33 -8.00 -4.83
C ILE A 75 -20.68 -8.96 -5.81
N ASP A 76 -20.19 -8.43 -6.92
CA ASP A 76 -19.48 -9.17 -7.97
C ASP A 76 -17.98 -9.27 -7.72
N LEU A 77 -17.39 -8.23 -7.07
CA LEU A 77 -15.96 -8.17 -6.74
C LEU A 77 -15.75 -7.48 -5.39
N VAL A 78 -14.96 -8.10 -4.51
CA VAL A 78 -14.47 -7.48 -3.28
C VAL A 78 -13.00 -7.09 -3.47
N VAL A 79 -12.66 -5.84 -3.13
CA VAL A 79 -11.28 -5.32 -3.11
C VAL A 79 -10.89 -5.04 -1.67
N ILE A 80 -9.90 -5.76 -1.13
CA ILE A 80 -9.47 -5.58 0.26
C ILE A 80 -8.28 -4.61 0.27
N GLY A 81 -8.46 -3.47 0.93
CA GLY A 81 -7.46 -2.41 1.00
C GLY A 81 -6.37 -2.66 2.05
N PRO A 82 -6.69 -2.86 3.34
CA PRO A 82 -5.70 -2.96 4.41
C PRO A 82 -5.13 -4.38 4.58
N GLU A 83 -3.93 -4.47 5.15
CA GLU A 83 -3.18 -5.71 5.36
C GLU A 83 -3.75 -6.58 6.49
N ALA A 84 -4.29 -5.97 7.55
CA ALA A 84 -4.75 -6.71 8.72
C ALA A 84 -5.88 -7.71 8.41
N PRO A 85 -6.96 -7.35 7.68
CA PRO A 85 -7.97 -8.31 7.26
C PRO A 85 -7.43 -9.40 6.32
N LEU A 86 -6.44 -9.09 5.46
CA LEU A 86 -5.78 -10.08 4.60
C LEU A 86 -5.04 -11.12 5.44
N ALA A 87 -4.23 -10.66 6.38
CA ALA A 87 -3.50 -11.54 7.31
C ALA A 87 -4.44 -12.37 8.20
N ALA A 88 -5.63 -11.85 8.51
CA ALA A 88 -6.68 -12.54 9.25
C ALA A 88 -7.50 -13.55 8.41
N GLY A 89 -7.26 -13.65 7.09
CA GLY A 89 -7.94 -14.61 6.22
C GLY A 89 -9.30 -14.17 5.69
N LEU A 90 -9.62 -12.89 5.70
CA LEU A 90 -10.87 -12.38 5.13
C LEU A 90 -11.05 -12.80 3.67
N ALA A 91 -9.97 -12.73 2.87
CA ALA A 91 -10.02 -13.14 1.48
C ALA A 91 -10.36 -14.63 1.30
N ASP A 92 -9.87 -15.48 2.19
CA ASP A 92 -10.14 -16.93 2.15
C ASP A 92 -11.60 -17.21 2.50
N THR A 93 -12.12 -16.55 3.55
CA THR A 93 -13.54 -16.67 3.96
C THR A 93 -14.49 -16.27 2.82
N LEU A 94 -14.26 -15.12 2.20
CA LEU A 94 -15.11 -14.64 1.12
C LEU A 94 -15.02 -15.49 -0.16
N ARG A 95 -13.82 -15.99 -0.52
CA ARG A 95 -13.63 -16.91 -1.65
C ARG A 95 -14.29 -18.26 -1.41
N ALA A 96 -14.23 -18.79 -0.19
CA ALA A 96 -14.91 -20.04 0.17
C ALA A 96 -16.44 -19.92 0.00
N ALA A 97 -16.99 -18.71 0.12
CA ALA A 97 -18.40 -18.40 -0.16
C ALA A 97 -18.70 -18.12 -1.65
N GLY A 98 -17.72 -18.28 -2.54
CA GLY A 98 -17.88 -18.13 -4.00
C GLY A 98 -17.70 -16.70 -4.54
N LEU A 99 -17.22 -15.76 -3.73
CA LEU A 99 -16.99 -14.38 -4.15
C LEU A 99 -15.64 -14.22 -4.88
N ALA A 100 -15.60 -13.37 -5.92
CA ALA A 100 -14.33 -12.89 -6.47
C ALA A 100 -13.72 -11.88 -5.49
N VAL A 101 -12.45 -12.11 -5.09
CA VAL A 101 -11.76 -11.27 -4.13
C VAL A 101 -10.38 -10.86 -4.64
N PHE A 102 -10.17 -9.56 -4.76
CA PHE A 102 -8.86 -8.98 -5.02
C PHE A 102 -8.16 -8.67 -3.69
N GLY A 103 -7.16 -9.47 -3.38
CA GLY A 103 -6.36 -9.50 -2.16
C GLY A 103 -5.89 -10.94 -1.90
N PRO A 104 -4.64 -11.22 -1.50
CA PRO A 104 -4.17 -12.59 -1.23
C PRO A 104 -4.89 -13.22 -0.02
N GLY A 105 -4.83 -14.54 0.07
CA GLY A 105 -5.22 -15.28 1.28
C GLY A 105 -4.23 -15.05 2.44
N ALA A 106 -4.53 -15.57 3.60
CA ALA A 106 -3.70 -15.41 4.79
C ALA A 106 -2.28 -15.94 4.61
N ASP A 107 -2.13 -17.02 3.84
CA ASP A 107 -0.83 -17.60 3.48
C ASP A 107 0.00 -16.65 2.60
N GLY A 108 -0.60 -16.03 1.56
CA GLY A 108 0.06 -15.05 0.72
C GLY A 108 0.33 -13.72 1.44
N ALA A 109 -0.53 -13.34 2.37
CA ALA A 109 -0.37 -12.15 3.20
C ALA A 109 0.84 -12.24 4.16
N GLN A 110 1.43 -13.44 4.36
CA GLN A 110 2.67 -13.61 5.11
C GLN A 110 3.84 -12.79 4.52
N LEU A 111 3.82 -12.45 3.24
CA LEU A 111 4.83 -11.56 2.64
C LEU A 111 4.94 -10.21 3.36
N GLU A 112 3.83 -9.69 3.91
CA GLU A 112 3.82 -8.45 4.69
C GLU A 112 3.70 -8.73 6.19
N ALA A 113 2.91 -9.72 6.59
CA ALA A 113 2.60 -10.03 7.98
C ALA A 113 3.80 -10.57 8.76
N SER A 114 4.76 -11.25 8.10
CA SER A 114 5.99 -11.73 8.73
C SER A 114 7.21 -11.41 7.87
N LYS A 115 8.03 -10.49 8.38
CA LYS A 115 9.29 -10.10 7.72
C LYS A 115 10.28 -11.27 7.70
N ALA A 116 10.32 -12.07 8.76
CA ALA A 116 11.16 -13.25 8.83
C ALA A 116 10.76 -14.29 7.77
N TRP A 117 9.45 -14.52 7.58
CA TRP A 117 8.94 -15.41 6.53
C TRP A 117 9.26 -14.89 5.13
N ALA A 118 9.06 -13.60 4.89
CA ALA A 118 9.39 -12.96 3.60
C ALA A 118 10.89 -13.05 3.31
N LYS A 119 11.74 -12.82 4.30
CA LYS A 119 13.20 -12.96 4.14
C LYS A 119 13.62 -14.40 3.83
N GLN A 120 13.00 -15.38 4.47
CA GLN A 120 13.27 -16.79 4.19
C GLN A 120 12.87 -17.14 2.74
N LEU A 121 11.70 -16.67 2.28
CA LEU A 121 11.26 -16.83 0.89
C LEU A 121 12.27 -16.19 -0.09
N MET A 122 12.70 -14.96 0.18
CA MET A 122 13.68 -14.27 -0.66
C MET A 122 15.01 -15.02 -0.74
N LEU A 123 15.50 -15.53 0.39
CA LEU A 123 16.74 -16.31 0.45
C LEU A 123 16.63 -17.58 -0.40
N GLU A 124 15.56 -18.35 -0.23
CA GLU A 124 15.33 -19.61 -0.97
C GLU A 124 15.15 -19.40 -2.47
N ALA A 125 14.53 -18.30 -2.86
CA ALA A 125 14.28 -17.95 -4.26
C ALA A 125 15.43 -17.15 -4.92
N GLY A 126 16.51 -16.84 -4.17
CA GLY A 126 17.61 -16.04 -4.68
C GLY A 126 17.25 -14.58 -5.00
N ILE A 127 16.21 -14.03 -4.35
CA ILE A 127 15.74 -12.66 -4.57
C ILE A 127 16.69 -11.68 -3.86
N PRO A 128 17.21 -10.67 -4.55
CA PRO A 128 18.14 -9.69 -3.97
C PRO A 128 17.51 -8.91 -2.81
N THR A 129 18.11 -8.99 -1.63
CA THR A 129 17.71 -8.25 -0.42
C THR A 129 18.91 -8.02 0.46
N ALA A 130 18.76 -7.26 1.55
CA ALA A 130 19.82 -7.05 2.55
C ALA A 130 20.19 -8.36 3.25
N GLY A 131 21.46 -8.50 3.63
CA GLY A 131 21.87 -9.50 4.61
C GLY A 131 21.04 -9.36 5.88
N HIS A 132 20.54 -10.47 6.42
CA HIS A 132 19.59 -10.41 7.52
C HIS A 132 19.75 -11.57 8.51
N TRP A 133 19.30 -11.35 9.73
CA TRP A 133 19.31 -12.30 10.84
C TRP A 133 18.01 -12.21 11.63
N THR A 134 17.42 -13.32 11.96
CA THR A 134 16.24 -13.39 12.80
C THR A 134 16.65 -13.72 14.22
N VAL A 135 16.21 -12.94 15.21
CA VAL A 135 16.51 -13.12 16.62
C VAL A 135 15.23 -13.13 17.46
N THR A 136 15.23 -13.93 18.52
CA THR A 136 14.06 -14.13 19.41
C THR A 136 14.34 -13.70 20.85
N SER A 137 15.50 -13.07 21.11
CA SER A 137 15.79 -12.44 22.40
C SER A 137 16.74 -11.25 22.22
N ALA A 138 16.70 -10.33 23.15
CA ALA A 138 17.61 -9.20 23.19
C ALA A 138 19.07 -9.65 23.25
N GLU A 139 19.36 -10.70 24.04
CA GLU A 139 20.70 -11.27 24.18
C GLU A 139 21.28 -11.74 22.86
N GLN A 140 20.49 -12.48 22.05
CA GLN A 140 20.89 -12.90 20.69
C GLN A 140 21.18 -11.70 19.78
N GLY A 141 20.30 -10.70 19.81
CA GLY A 141 20.46 -9.50 19.00
C GLY A 141 21.71 -8.70 19.37
N LEU A 142 21.96 -8.49 20.66
CA LEU A 142 23.13 -7.78 21.16
C LEU A 142 24.44 -8.54 20.85
N ALA A 143 24.44 -9.87 20.99
CA ALA A 143 25.58 -10.70 20.62
C ALA A 143 25.91 -10.60 19.12
N LEU A 144 24.90 -10.57 18.27
CA LEU A 144 25.06 -10.38 16.82
C LEU A 144 25.65 -9.01 16.51
N VAL A 145 25.15 -7.93 17.13
CA VAL A 145 25.69 -6.56 16.96
C VAL A 145 27.17 -6.51 17.39
N ALA A 146 27.50 -7.12 18.52
CA ALA A 146 28.87 -7.22 19.01
C ALA A 146 29.79 -8.00 18.05
N GLN A 147 29.27 -9.02 17.36
CA GLN A 147 30.02 -9.78 16.35
C GLN A 147 30.22 -8.97 15.07
N LEU A 148 29.19 -8.29 14.56
CA LEU A 148 29.22 -7.60 13.26
C LEU A 148 29.91 -6.24 13.32
N GLN A 149 29.99 -5.60 14.49
CA GLN A 149 30.65 -4.30 14.75
C GLN A 149 30.18 -3.17 13.80
N ARG A 150 28.88 -3.17 13.45
CA ARG A 150 28.25 -2.14 12.59
C ARG A 150 26.80 -1.90 12.97
N PRO A 151 26.22 -0.72 12.66
CA PRO A 151 24.81 -0.47 12.86
C PRO A 151 23.94 -1.31 11.94
N LEU A 152 22.76 -1.71 12.40
CA LEU A 152 21.79 -2.53 11.67
C LEU A 152 20.44 -1.83 11.63
N VAL A 153 19.61 -2.22 10.66
CA VAL A 153 18.18 -1.91 10.66
C VAL A 153 17.47 -2.94 11.53
N VAL A 154 16.71 -2.47 12.52
CA VAL A 154 15.95 -3.31 13.46
C VAL A 154 14.48 -3.30 13.04
N LYS A 155 13.93 -4.47 12.72
CA LYS A 155 12.53 -4.61 12.28
C LYS A 155 11.79 -5.58 13.19
N ALA A 156 10.67 -5.16 13.76
CA ALA A 156 9.73 -6.05 14.45
C ALA A 156 9.07 -6.98 13.44
N ASP A 157 8.97 -8.28 13.77
CA ASP A 157 8.39 -9.31 12.89
C ASP A 157 6.89 -9.42 13.12
N GLY A 158 6.14 -8.57 12.44
CA GLY A 158 4.69 -8.50 12.52
C GLY A 158 4.16 -7.18 11.94
N LEU A 159 2.84 -7.07 11.91
CA LEU A 159 2.16 -5.85 11.51
C LEU A 159 2.30 -4.80 12.62
N ALA A 160 3.06 -3.74 12.39
CA ALA A 160 3.33 -2.67 13.35
C ALA A 160 2.93 -1.28 12.82
N ALA A 161 1.99 -1.22 11.87
CA ALA A 161 1.45 0.01 11.28
C ALA A 161 2.56 1.01 10.84
N GLY A 162 3.63 0.52 10.20
CA GLY A 162 4.77 1.32 9.73
C GLY A 162 5.73 1.80 10.83
N LYS A 163 5.49 1.46 12.10
CA LYS A 163 6.30 1.92 13.25
C LYS A 163 7.33 0.90 13.72
N GLY A 164 7.29 -0.32 13.23
CA GLY A 164 8.13 -1.44 13.66
C GLY A 164 9.56 -1.44 13.08
N VAL A 165 10.01 -0.37 12.44
CA VAL A 165 11.32 -0.29 11.78
C VAL A 165 12.14 0.86 12.36
N THR A 166 13.36 0.55 12.81
CA THR A 166 14.35 1.53 13.25
C THR A 166 15.60 1.40 12.38
N VAL A 167 15.90 2.43 11.60
CA VAL A 167 17.14 2.56 10.83
C VAL A 167 18.17 3.20 11.76
N ALA A 168 18.98 2.39 12.42
CA ALA A 168 19.97 2.88 13.38
C ALA A 168 21.20 3.45 12.65
N GLU A 169 21.69 4.59 13.15
CA GLU A 169 22.88 5.28 12.62
C GLU A 169 24.17 4.92 13.39
N SER A 170 24.04 4.23 14.53
CA SER A 170 25.16 3.78 15.35
C SER A 170 24.88 2.42 15.97
N ILE A 171 25.96 1.76 16.43
CA ILE A 171 25.87 0.50 17.18
C ILE A 171 25.01 0.70 18.44
N ALA A 172 25.23 1.79 19.19
CA ALA A 172 24.45 2.09 20.38
C ALA A 172 22.97 2.26 20.11
N ALA A 173 22.59 2.95 19.01
CA ALA A 173 21.21 3.09 18.60
C ALA A 173 20.58 1.74 18.16
N THR A 174 21.36 0.85 17.54
CA THR A 174 20.91 -0.51 17.21
C THR A 174 20.61 -1.31 18.48
N GLU A 175 21.53 -1.28 19.46
CA GLU A 175 21.34 -1.97 20.73
C GLU A 175 20.14 -1.45 21.52
N GLU A 176 19.93 -0.12 21.55
CA GLU A 176 18.76 0.50 22.18
C GLU A 176 17.47 0.05 21.52
N ALA A 177 17.40 0.08 20.17
CA ALA A 177 16.23 -0.38 19.41
C ALA A 177 15.89 -1.86 19.66
N ILE A 178 16.90 -2.72 19.80
CA ILE A 178 16.72 -4.13 20.15
C ILE A 178 16.13 -4.26 21.56
N ARG A 179 16.70 -3.56 22.55
CA ARG A 179 16.19 -3.59 23.95
C ARG A 179 14.75 -3.09 24.03
N ASP A 180 14.45 -1.96 23.38
CA ASP A 180 13.11 -1.36 23.35
C ASP A 180 12.09 -2.32 22.77
N ALA A 181 12.41 -2.97 21.66
CA ALA A 181 11.51 -3.90 21.00
C ALA A 181 11.16 -5.09 21.90
N PHE A 182 12.17 -5.74 22.52
CA PHE A 182 11.94 -6.84 23.45
C PHE A 182 11.36 -6.43 24.81
N ASN A 183 11.44 -5.14 25.15
CA ASN A 183 10.75 -4.58 26.33
C ASN A 183 9.26 -4.26 26.06
N GLY A 184 8.71 -4.71 24.94
CA GLY A 184 7.29 -4.66 24.66
C GLY A 184 6.81 -3.44 23.86
N ARG A 185 7.70 -2.63 23.32
CA ARG A 185 7.35 -1.44 22.50
C ARG A 185 6.37 -1.75 21.36
N PHE A 186 6.45 -2.96 20.79
CA PHE A 186 5.64 -3.38 19.64
C PHE A 186 4.66 -4.53 19.98
N GLY A 187 4.40 -4.80 21.27
CA GLY A 187 3.57 -5.92 21.70
C GLY A 187 4.08 -7.25 21.13
N SER A 188 3.19 -8.13 20.68
CA SER A 188 3.54 -9.43 20.12
C SER A 188 4.43 -9.35 18.86
N ALA A 189 4.35 -8.28 18.07
CA ALA A 189 5.22 -8.08 16.92
C ALA A 189 6.70 -7.92 17.31
N GLY A 190 7.00 -7.52 18.55
CA GLY A 190 8.35 -7.38 19.09
C GLY A 190 8.96 -8.65 19.69
N GLU A 191 8.23 -9.77 19.74
CA GLU A 191 8.73 -11.05 20.26
C GLU A 191 9.79 -11.71 19.35
N ARG A 192 9.86 -11.27 18.10
CA ARG A 192 10.86 -11.65 17.11
C ARG A 192 11.29 -10.42 16.34
N LEU A 193 12.60 -10.29 16.10
CA LEU A 193 13.14 -9.22 15.28
C LEU A 193 13.88 -9.78 14.06
N VAL A 194 13.80 -9.03 12.96
CA VAL A 194 14.69 -9.19 11.81
C VAL A 194 15.67 -8.04 11.84
N LEU A 195 16.95 -8.37 12.00
CA LEU A 195 18.07 -7.43 11.93
C LEU A 195 18.63 -7.46 10.52
N GLU A 196 18.79 -6.31 9.88
CA GLU A 196 19.24 -6.23 8.50
C GLU A 196 20.45 -5.32 8.33
N GLU A 197 21.25 -5.62 7.33
CA GLU A 197 22.26 -4.67 6.84
C GLU A 197 21.56 -3.41 6.34
N ARG A 198 22.16 -2.26 6.64
CA ARG A 198 21.70 -1.00 6.08
C ARG A 198 22.06 -0.93 4.59
N LEU A 199 21.05 -0.85 3.73
CA LEU A 199 21.22 -0.57 2.32
C LEU A 199 21.35 0.94 2.08
N GLU A 200 22.06 1.32 1.03
CA GLU A 200 22.24 2.72 0.62
C GLU A 200 21.77 2.91 -0.81
N GLY A 201 21.03 3.99 -1.06
CA GLY A 201 20.47 4.35 -2.36
C GLY A 201 19.10 5.03 -2.22
N PRO A 202 18.49 5.47 -3.32
CA PRO A 202 17.12 5.95 -3.31
C PRO A 202 16.13 4.80 -3.18
N GLU A 203 15.03 5.04 -2.45
CA GLU A 203 13.92 4.11 -2.34
C GLU A 203 12.93 4.30 -3.50
N VAL A 204 12.34 3.21 -3.97
CA VAL A 204 11.27 3.22 -4.97
C VAL A 204 10.28 2.08 -4.70
N SER A 205 9.01 2.34 -4.97
CA SER A 205 7.92 1.39 -4.83
C SER A 205 7.52 0.85 -6.21
N VAL A 206 7.55 -0.47 -6.38
CA VAL A 206 7.13 -1.15 -7.61
C VAL A 206 5.92 -2.02 -7.30
N PHE A 207 4.90 -1.92 -8.14
CA PHE A 207 3.62 -2.59 -7.97
C PHE A 207 3.34 -3.51 -9.16
N ALA A 208 2.82 -4.68 -8.87
CA ALA A 208 2.27 -5.57 -9.88
C ALA A 208 0.93 -6.16 -9.42
N LEU A 209 -0.02 -6.27 -10.33
CA LEU A 209 -1.23 -7.05 -10.14
C LEU A 209 -0.89 -8.50 -10.47
N CYS A 210 -1.16 -9.42 -9.55
CA CYS A 210 -0.83 -10.84 -9.67
C CYS A 210 -2.08 -11.70 -9.60
N ASP A 211 -2.23 -12.65 -10.53
CA ASP A 211 -3.34 -13.61 -10.56
C ASP A 211 -2.97 -15.01 -10.02
N GLY A 212 -1.75 -15.14 -9.50
CA GLY A 212 -1.13 -16.37 -9.06
C GLY A 212 -0.12 -16.93 -10.07
N GLU A 213 -0.13 -16.50 -11.32
CA GLU A 213 0.80 -16.92 -12.37
C GLU A 213 1.38 -15.73 -13.14
N ARG A 214 0.53 -14.77 -13.49
CA ARG A 214 0.85 -13.64 -14.35
C ARG A 214 0.95 -12.36 -13.57
N LEU A 215 1.69 -11.41 -14.12
CA LEU A 215 1.90 -10.09 -13.55
C LEU A 215 1.52 -9.00 -14.57
N VAL A 216 0.81 -7.98 -14.10
CA VAL A 216 0.62 -6.71 -14.78
C VAL A 216 1.31 -5.63 -13.97
N LEU A 217 2.41 -5.09 -14.50
CA LEU A 217 3.17 -4.01 -13.84
C LEU A 217 2.38 -2.69 -13.89
N LEU A 218 2.42 -1.96 -12.80
CA LEU A 218 1.94 -0.59 -12.71
C LEU A 218 3.12 0.39 -12.73
N PRO A 219 2.89 1.69 -12.96
CA PRO A 219 3.93 2.69 -12.83
C PRO A 219 4.61 2.64 -11.46
N PRO A 220 5.94 2.78 -11.39
CA PRO A 220 6.62 2.89 -10.11
C PRO A 220 6.24 4.19 -9.42
N ALA A 221 6.25 4.19 -8.09
CA ALA A 221 6.00 5.39 -7.30
C ALA A 221 7.13 5.63 -6.30
N GLN A 222 7.24 6.85 -5.81
CA GLN A 222 8.14 7.17 -4.69
C GLN A 222 7.35 7.90 -3.61
N ASP A 223 7.45 7.41 -2.38
CA ASP A 223 6.85 8.02 -1.19
C ASP A 223 7.87 8.81 -0.37
N HIS A 224 7.37 9.62 0.57
CA HIS A 224 8.15 10.42 1.51
C HIS A 224 7.77 10.01 2.92
N LYS A 225 8.59 9.19 3.56
CA LYS A 225 8.27 8.54 4.85
C LYS A 225 8.50 9.43 6.07
N ARG A 226 9.37 10.43 5.97
CA ARG A 226 9.68 11.33 7.09
C ARG A 226 8.62 12.40 7.26
N LEU A 227 8.34 12.75 8.54
CA LEU A 227 7.28 13.70 8.90
C LEU A 227 7.54 15.12 8.43
N LEU A 228 8.78 15.58 8.51
CA LEU A 228 9.17 16.98 8.31
C LEU A 228 9.92 17.19 6.99
N ASP A 229 9.95 18.44 6.52
CA ASP A 229 10.72 18.86 5.36
C ASP A 229 12.20 18.48 5.50
N GLY A 230 12.86 18.28 4.36
CA GLY A 230 14.25 17.87 4.30
C GLY A 230 14.48 16.42 4.80
N ASP A 231 13.45 15.58 4.73
CA ASP A 231 13.47 14.19 5.22
C ASP A 231 13.89 14.07 6.68
N GLN A 232 13.38 14.97 7.52
CA GLN A 232 13.66 15.03 8.94
C GLN A 232 12.49 14.47 9.78
N GLY A 233 12.74 14.24 11.08
CA GLY A 233 11.75 13.76 12.02
C GLY A 233 11.52 12.26 11.98
N PRO A 234 10.48 11.75 12.65
CA PRO A 234 10.17 10.33 12.71
C PRO A 234 9.66 9.78 11.38
N ASN A 235 9.81 8.47 11.18
CA ASN A 235 9.14 7.74 10.11
C ASN A 235 7.62 7.74 10.33
N THR A 236 6.89 7.79 9.23
CA THR A 236 5.42 7.79 9.18
C THR A 236 4.92 6.72 8.22
N GLY A 237 3.61 6.66 8.00
CA GLY A 237 3.01 5.87 6.92
C GLY A 237 3.14 6.49 5.52
N GLY A 238 3.85 7.61 5.39
CA GLY A 238 4.01 8.40 4.15
C GLY A 238 3.31 9.75 4.23
N MET A 239 4.06 10.82 3.91
CA MET A 239 3.59 12.22 3.91
C MET A 239 3.27 12.72 2.51
N GLY A 240 3.48 11.91 1.51
CA GLY A 240 3.17 12.20 0.12
C GLY A 240 3.89 11.22 -0.80
N ALA A 241 3.46 11.20 -2.05
CA ALA A 241 4.04 10.36 -3.08
C ALA A 241 3.89 10.99 -4.47
N TYR A 242 4.58 10.44 -5.44
CA TYR A 242 4.41 10.76 -6.85
C TYR A 242 4.60 9.52 -7.74
N ALA A 243 3.98 9.52 -8.89
CA ALA A 243 4.08 8.50 -9.92
C ALA A 243 3.96 9.12 -11.33
N PRO A 244 4.65 8.55 -12.37
CA PRO A 244 5.65 7.51 -12.23
C PRO A 244 6.96 8.04 -11.60
N ALA A 245 7.65 7.22 -10.82
CA ALA A 245 8.97 7.59 -10.30
C ALA A 245 10.03 7.44 -11.41
N PRO A 246 10.73 8.51 -11.82
CA PRO A 246 11.70 8.44 -12.94
C PRO A 246 13.00 7.71 -12.59
N LEU A 247 13.14 7.26 -11.35
CA LEU A 247 14.27 6.43 -10.89
C LEU A 247 14.38 5.08 -11.61
N LEU A 248 13.27 4.54 -12.12
CA LEU A 248 13.21 3.30 -12.88
C LEU A 248 12.64 3.56 -14.27
N ASP A 249 13.47 3.43 -15.28
CA ASP A 249 13.04 3.36 -16.66
C ASP A 249 12.50 1.95 -17.01
N THR A 250 12.12 1.76 -18.27
CA THR A 250 11.60 0.46 -18.76
C THR A 250 12.59 -0.68 -18.52
N THR A 251 13.89 -0.42 -18.66
CA THR A 251 14.94 -1.43 -18.46
C THR A 251 15.05 -1.81 -16.98
N GLY A 252 15.03 -0.82 -16.09
CA GLY A 252 15.06 -1.03 -14.65
C GLY A 252 13.82 -1.78 -14.15
N LEU A 253 12.63 -1.43 -14.66
CA LEU A 253 11.40 -2.15 -14.36
C LEU A 253 11.44 -3.61 -14.84
N ASP A 254 11.99 -3.87 -16.04
CA ASP A 254 12.14 -5.24 -16.54
C ASP A 254 13.15 -6.05 -15.70
N GLN A 255 14.21 -5.40 -15.20
CA GLN A 255 15.13 -6.02 -14.25
C GLN A 255 14.42 -6.40 -12.95
N VAL A 256 13.64 -5.49 -12.35
CA VAL A 256 12.85 -5.76 -11.14
C VAL A 256 11.86 -6.91 -11.39
N ARG A 257 11.17 -6.91 -12.53
CA ARG A 257 10.26 -7.99 -12.91
C ARG A 257 10.94 -9.35 -12.87
N ARG A 258 12.09 -9.48 -13.57
CA ARG A 258 12.79 -10.77 -13.72
C ARG A 258 13.53 -11.22 -12.46
N GLN A 259 14.11 -10.29 -11.70
CA GLN A 259 14.96 -10.64 -10.55
C GLN A 259 14.19 -10.71 -9.22
N ILE A 260 13.03 -10.07 -9.15
CA ILE A 260 12.29 -9.92 -7.90
C ILE A 260 10.86 -10.45 -8.02
N LEU A 261 10.04 -9.89 -8.94
CA LEU A 261 8.61 -10.18 -8.94
C LEU A 261 8.30 -11.60 -9.44
N GLU A 262 8.84 -12.00 -10.60
CA GLU A 262 8.65 -13.35 -11.14
C GLU A 262 9.20 -14.45 -10.21
N PRO A 263 10.42 -14.32 -9.64
CA PRO A 263 10.89 -15.29 -8.65
C PRO A 263 10.02 -15.36 -7.38
N THR A 264 9.47 -14.21 -6.93
CA THR A 264 8.53 -14.20 -5.80
C THR A 264 7.27 -15.01 -6.10
N VAL A 265 6.64 -14.78 -7.27
CA VAL A 265 5.45 -15.53 -7.66
C VAL A 265 5.76 -17.02 -7.80
N ALA A 266 6.88 -17.39 -8.44
CA ALA A 266 7.31 -18.77 -8.58
C ALA A 266 7.54 -19.45 -7.20
N ALA A 267 8.16 -18.75 -6.26
CA ALA A 267 8.38 -19.26 -4.89
C ALA A 267 7.06 -19.44 -4.11
N LEU A 268 6.10 -18.56 -4.30
CA LEU A 268 4.75 -18.69 -3.72
C LEU A 268 4.02 -19.90 -4.32
N GLN A 269 4.04 -20.06 -5.64
CA GLN A 269 3.46 -21.22 -6.33
C GLN A 269 4.08 -22.54 -5.88
N ALA A 270 5.42 -22.60 -5.72
CA ALA A 270 6.12 -23.78 -5.23
C ALA A 270 5.67 -24.19 -3.81
N ARG A 271 5.15 -23.24 -3.03
CA ARG A 271 4.54 -23.47 -1.71
C ARG A 271 3.04 -23.75 -1.76
N GLY A 272 2.44 -23.84 -2.95
CA GLY A 272 0.99 -24.04 -3.15
C GLY A 272 0.15 -22.80 -2.89
N ILE A 273 0.75 -21.62 -2.83
CA ILE A 273 0.09 -20.35 -2.53
C ILE A 273 -0.35 -19.68 -3.86
N ALA A 274 -1.66 -19.61 -4.09
CA ALA A 274 -2.23 -18.89 -5.21
C ALA A 274 -2.38 -17.40 -4.87
N TYR A 275 -1.32 -16.62 -5.09
CA TYR A 275 -1.31 -15.20 -4.74
C TYR A 275 -2.13 -14.36 -5.72
N ARG A 276 -3.24 -13.78 -5.26
CA ARG A 276 -4.14 -12.95 -6.09
C ARG A 276 -4.32 -11.58 -5.45
N GLY A 277 -3.77 -10.54 -6.08
CA GLY A 277 -3.80 -9.19 -5.51
C GLY A 277 -2.60 -8.36 -5.94
N VAL A 278 -2.28 -7.35 -5.18
CA VAL A 278 -1.09 -6.51 -5.39
C VAL A 278 0.13 -7.19 -4.78
N LEU A 279 1.17 -7.36 -5.59
CA LEU A 279 2.53 -7.61 -5.13
C LEU A 279 3.27 -6.27 -5.15
N TYR A 280 3.47 -5.68 -4.00
CA TYR A 280 4.20 -4.42 -3.84
C TYR A 280 5.59 -4.73 -3.30
N ALA A 281 6.62 -4.40 -4.06
CA ALA A 281 8.02 -4.46 -3.66
C ALA A 281 8.54 -3.06 -3.34
N GLY A 282 8.86 -2.81 -2.06
CA GLY A 282 9.66 -1.66 -1.63
C GLY A 282 11.12 -1.96 -1.87
N LEU A 283 11.78 -1.14 -2.69
CA LEU A 283 13.12 -1.38 -3.18
C LEU A 283 14.08 -0.26 -2.78
N MET A 284 15.32 -0.64 -2.49
CA MET A 284 16.48 0.26 -2.50
C MET A 284 17.24 0.06 -3.82
N LEU A 285 17.46 1.13 -4.57
CA LEU A 285 18.31 1.11 -5.77
C LEU A 285 19.75 1.30 -5.37
N THR A 286 20.45 0.20 -5.11
CA THR A 286 21.86 0.21 -4.70
C THR A 286 22.78 0.24 -5.92
N VAL A 287 24.08 0.46 -5.67
CA VAL A 287 25.11 0.40 -6.74
C VAL A 287 25.20 -0.99 -7.39
N ASP A 288 24.78 -2.04 -6.69
CA ASP A 288 24.76 -3.42 -7.19
C ASP A 288 23.40 -3.81 -7.84
N GLY A 289 22.47 -2.86 -7.95
CA GLY A 289 21.13 -3.06 -8.49
C GLY A 289 20.02 -3.00 -7.44
N PRO A 290 18.76 -3.29 -7.84
CA PRO A 290 17.60 -3.21 -6.95
C PRO A 290 17.64 -4.31 -5.90
N ARG A 291 17.41 -3.94 -4.62
CA ARG A 291 17.30 -4.86 -3.48
C ARG A 291 16.00 -4.64 -2.73
N VAL A 292 15.33 -5.73 -2.39
CA VAL A 292 14.06 -5.66 -1.66
C VAL A 292 14.30 -5.22 -0.21
N ILE A 293 13.63 -4.13 0.19
CA ILE A 293 13.53 -3.67 1.58
C ILE A 293 12.42 -4.45 2.29
N GLU A 294 11.24 -4.53 1.64
CA GLU A 294 10.06 -5.20 2.13
C GLU A 294 9.09 -5.52 0.99
N PHE A 295 8.21 -6.49 1.22
CA PHE A 295 7.00 -6.68 0.41
C PHE A 295 5.78 -6.20 1.18
N ASN A 296 4.78 -5.70 0.42
CA ASN A 296 3.44 -5.47 0.93
C ASN A 296 2.43 -6.23 0.05
N CYS A 297 1.36 -6.73 0.65
CA CYS A 297 0.38 -7.58 0.00
C CYS A 297 -0.88 -6.83 -0.48
N ARG A 298 -0.79 -5.52 -0.57
CA ARG A 298 -1.86 -4.57 -0.92
C ARG A 298 -1.26 -3.31 -1.56
N PHE A 299 -2.12 -2.44 -2.09
CA PHE A 299 -1.65 -1.11 -2.53
C PHE A 299 -1.01 -0.33 -1.38
N GLY A 300 -0.01 0.50 -1.69
CA GLY A 300 0.56 1.46 -0.75
C GLY A 300 -0.42 2.57 -0.38
N ASP A 301 -0.14 3.27 0.68
CA ASP A 301 -0.85 4.47 1.12
C ASP A 301 0.20 5.46 1.64
N PRO A 302 0.57 6.53 0.89
CA PRO A 302 -0.27 7.24 -0.09
C PRO A 302 -0.04 6.91 -1.58
N GLU A 303 0.73 5.90 -1.96
CA GLU A 303 1.05 5.62 -3.38
C GLU A 303 -0.21 5.29 -4.20
N CYS A 304 -1.17 4.58 -3.64
CA CYS A 304 -2.43 4.27 -4.31
C CYS A 304 -3.15 5.54 -4.78
N GLN A 305 -3.15 6.59 -3.96
CA GLN A 305 -3.78 7.86 -4.26
C GLN A 305 -3.13 8.57 -5.46
N THR A 306 -1.85 8.29 -5.73
CA THR A 306 -1.14 8.81 -6.91
C THR A 306 -1.21 7.88 -8.11
N LEU A 307 -1.36 6.57 -7.88
CA LEU A 307 -1.48 5.59 -8.96
C LEU A 307 -2.87 5.60 -9.60
N MET A 308 -3.93 5.64 -8.79
CA MET A 308 -5.31 5.53 -9.29
C MET A 308 -5.67 6.58 -10.34
N PRO A 309 -5.27 7.86 -10.22
CA PRO A 309 -5.49 8.86 -11.26
C PRO A 309 -4.84 8.53 -12.62
N LEU A 310 -3.76 7.74 -12.62
CA LEU A 310 -3.07 7.33 -13.86
C LEU A 310 -3.69 6.09 -14.51
N MET A 311 -4.58 5.36 -13.83
CA MET A 311 -5.17 4.12 -14.35
C MET A 311 -6.32 4.40 -15.30
N GLY A 312 -6.36 3.65 -16.40
CA GLY A 312 -7.42 3.70 -17.38
C GLY A 312 -8.71 3.01 -16.92
N PRO A 313 -9.75 3.14 -17.75
CA PRO A 313 -11.10 2.64 -17.41
C PRO A 313 -11.19 1.12 -17.34
N GLU A 314 -10.17 0.38 -17.75
CA GLU A 314 -10.12 -1.09 -17.70
C GLU A 314 -9.81 -1.60 -16.29
N LEU A 315 -9.48 -0.75 -15.34
CA LEU A 315 -8.99 -1.14 -14.00
C LEU A 315 -9.89 -2.16 -13.32
N ALA A 316 -11.20 -1.95 -13.28
CA ALA A 316 -12.13 -2.86 -12.60
C ALA A 316 -12.11 -4.28 -13.21
N GLN A 317 -12.05 -4.39 -14.55
CA GLN A 317 -11.98 -5.67 -15.24
C GLN A 317 -10.64 -6.37 -15.03
N VAL A 318 -9.54 -5.62 -14.96
CA VAL A 318 -8.21 -6.18 -14.66
C VAL A 318 -8.15 -6.70 -13.21
N LEU A 319 -8.70 -5.97 -12.24
CA LEU A 319 -8.79 -6.44 -10.84
C LEU A 319 -9.68 -7.68 -10.72
N GLN A 320 -10.81 -7.75 -11.47
CA GLN A 320 -11.66 -8.93 -11.51
C GLN A 320 -10.92 -10.13 -12.12
N ALA A 321 -10.23 -9.94 -13.23
CA ALA A 321 -9.45 -11.00 -13.87
C ALA A 321 -8.36 -11.54 -12.94
N CYS A 322 -7.68 -10.64 -12.22
CA CYS A 322 -6.70 -10.98 -11.21
C CYS A 322 -7.34 -11.81 -10.06
N ALA A 323 -8.48 -11.35 -9.53
CA ALA A 323 -9.21 -12.03 -8.45
C ALA A 323 -9.66 -13.46 -8.86
N LEU A 324 -9.96 -13.66 -10.13
CA LEU A 324 -10.39 -14.95 -10.69
C LEU A 324 -9.24 -15.85 -11.15
N GLY A 325 -7.99 -15.38 -11.13
CA GLY A 325 -6.84 -16.11 -11.67
C GLY A 325 -6.84 -16.17 -13.20
N ARG A 326 -7.31 -15.12 -13.86
CA ARG A 326 -7.57 -15.07 -15.30
C ARG A 326 -7.06 -13.77 -15.96
N LEU A 327 -5.87 -13.32 -15.59
CA LEU A 327 -5.23 -12.17 -16.27
C LEU A 327 -5.00 -12.41 -17.77
N ASP A 328 -5.02 -13.67 -18.23
CA ASP A 328 -5.03 -14.03 -19.65
C ASP A 328 -6.25 -13.50 -20.42
N LEU A 329 -7.34 -13.21 -19.72
CA LEU A 329 -8.57 -12.65 -20.29
C LEU A 329 -8.75 -11.15 -19.99
N ALA A 330 -7.85 -10.56 -19.23
CA ALA A 330 -7.94 -9.15 -18.89
C ALA A 330 -7.70 -8.27 -20.13
N PRO A 331 -8.40 -7.14 -20.26
CA PRO A 331 -8.01 -6.12 -21.22
C PRO A 331 -6.63 -5.55 -20.83
N THR A 332 -5.94 -4.97 -21.80
CA THR A 332 -4.71 -4.22 -21.51
C THR A 332 -5.06 -3.00 -20.66
N LEU A 333 -4.46 -2.89 -19.48
CA LEU A 333 -4.66 -1.71 -18.62
C LEU A 333 -3.97 -0.50 -19.24
N THR A 334 -4.75 0.50 -19.56
CA THR A 334 -4.22 1.78 -20.04
C THR A 334 -3.63 2.57 -18.85
N VAL A 335 -2.46 3.18 -19.08
CA VAL A 335 -1.86 4.14 -18.16
C VAL A 335 -1.81 5.50 -18.83
N HIS A 336 -2.44 6.50 -18.20
CA HIS A 336 -2.46 7.87 -18.73
C HIS A 336 -1.07 8.47 -18.72
N GLN A 337 -0.79 9.29 -19.75
CA GLN A 337 0.47 10.04 -19.85
C GLN A 337 0.54 11.15 -18.79
N GLY A 338 1.76 11.64 -18.54
CA GLY A 338 2.01 12.66 -17.53
C GLY A 338 2.35 12.06 -16.16
N CYS A 339 2.08 12.81 -15.11
CA CYS A 339 2.36 12.42 -13.73
C CYS A 339 1.17 12.68 -12.81
N SER A 340 1.18 11.99 -11.68
CA SER A 340 0.25 12.22 -10.57
C SER A 340 1.05 12.36 -9.28
N VAL A 341 0.70 13.35 -8.47
CA VAL A 341 1.37 13.66 -7.21
C VAL A 341 0.34 13.76 -6.09
N GLY A 342 0.77 13.42 -4.87
CA GLY A 342 -0.10 13.49 -3.70
C GLY A 342 0.64 14.04 -2.48
N VAL A 343 -0.01 14.94 -1.73
CA VAL A 343 0.48 15.48 -0.47
C VAL A 343 -0.49 15.12 0.64
N VAL A 344 0.03 14.49 1.67
CA VAL A 344 -0.73 14.06 2.85
C VAL A 344 -0.82 15.21 3.85
N VAL A 345 -2.02 15.39 4.38
CA VAL A 345 -2.31 16.29 5.49
C VAL A 345 -2.55 15.46 6.74
N ALA A 346 -1.75 15.68 7.76
CA ALA A 346 -1.78 14.95 9.01
C ALA A 346 -2.28 15.80 10.19
N ALA A 347 -2.82 15.14 11.20
CA ALA A 347 -3.24 15.77 12.45
C ALA A 347 -2.05 16.08 13.36
N ALA A 348 -2.21 17.07 14.24
CA ALA A 348 -1.22 17.35 15.29
C ALA A 348 -0.92 16.10 16.12
N GLY A 349 0.34 15.89 16.45
CA GLY A 349 0.81 14.73 17.23
C GLY A 349 0.99 13.44 16.42
N TYR A 350 0.71 13.45 15.11
CA TYR A 350 1.05 12.33 14.22
C TYR A 350 2.58 12.21 14.09
N PRO A 351 3.19 11.00 14.04
CA PRO A 351 2.56 9.68 14.01
C PRO A 351 2.23 9.06 15.37
N GLU A 352 2.68 9.64 16.49
CA GLU A 352 2.64 8.98 17.81
C GLU A 352 1.26 9.08 18.48
N GLN A 353 0.76 10.30 18.67
CA GLN A 353 -0.51 10.58 19.36
C GLN A 353 -1.36 11.60 18.58
N PRO A 354 -1.94 11.21 17.45
CA PRO A 354 -2.69 12.14 16.61
C PRO A 354 -3.96 12.64 17.32
N ARG A 355 -4.14 13.97 17.33
CA ARG A 355 -5.34 14.60 17.85
C ARG A 355 -6.51 14.41 16.90
N GLN A 356 -7.67 14.09 17.44
CA GLN A 356 -8.90 13.85 16.70
C GLN A 356 -10.00 14.83 17.13
N GLY A 357 -11.04 14.95 16.29
CA GLY A 357 -12.23 15.75 16.58
C GLY A 357 -12.15 17.21 16.14
N ASN A 358 -11.07 17.64 15.49
CA ASN A 358 -10.97 18.99 14.95
C ASN A 358 -11.81 19.12 13.69
N VAL A 359 -12.56 20.23 13.56
CA VAL A 359 -13.37 20.53 12.38
C VAL A 359 -12.46 20.80 11.18
N ILE A 360 -12.76 20.16 10.06
CA ILE A 360 -12.07 20.36 8.79
C ILE A 360 -12.87 21.40 7.99
N GLU A 361 -12.24 22.51 7.67
CA GLU A 361 -12.85 23.63 6.96
C GLU A 361 -12.17 23.88 5.60
N GLY A 362 -12.89 24.55 4.72
CA GLY A 362 -12.38 25.04 3.45
C GLY A 362 -12.95 24.36 2.23
N ASN A 363 -12.26 24.49 1.08
CA ASN A 363 -12.71 23.90 -0.18
C ASN A 363 -12.23 22.45 -0.30
N LEU A 364 -13.15 21.51 -0.09
CA LEU A 364 -12.92 20.08 -0.16
C LEU A 364 -13.34 19.46 -1.51
N ALA A 365 -13.69 20.29 -2.50
CA ALA A 365 -14.16 19.79 -3.79
C ALA A 365 -13.04 19.20 -4.64
N SER A 366 -13.31 18.05 -5.23
CA SER A 366 -12.51 17.46 -6.30
C SER A 366 -12.83 18.07 -7.66
N SER A 367 -11.95 17.90 -8.64
CA SER A 367 -12.14 18.25 -10.04
C SER A 367 -11.56 17.14 -10.92
N ASP A 368 -11.68 17.24 -12.24
CA ASP A 368 -11.19 16.19 -13.15
C ASP A 368 -9.69 15.92 -13.01
N GLN A 369 -8.89 16.96 -12.74
CA GLN A 369 -7.43 16.84 -12.61
C GLN A 369 -6.94 16.84 -11.15
N ARG A 370 -7.83 16.96 -10.17
CA ARG A 370 -7.46 17.09 -8.77
C ARG A 370 -8.46 16.39 -7.87
N GLN A 371 -7.97 15.48 -7.03
CA GLN A 371 -8.79 14.72 -6.13
C GLN A 371 -8.38 14.94 -4.68
N LEU A 372 -9.38 15.01 -3.80
CA LEU A 372 -9.18 14.99 -2.36
C LEU A 372 -9.67 13.67 -1.81
N PHE A 373 -8.74 12.84 -1.38
CA PHE A 373 -9.04 11.55 -0.77
C PHE A 373 -9.05 11.67 0.75
N HIS A 374 -10.17 11.29 1.35
CA HIS A 374 -10.33 11.24 2.79
C HIS A 374 -9.66 10.00 3.37
N ALA A 375 -8.96 10.16 4.49
CA ALA A 375 -8.38 9.08 5.27
C ALA A 375 -8.96 9.10 6.70
N GLY A 376 -8.24 9.56 7.69
CA GLY A 376 -8.72 9.69 9.06
C GLY A 376 -9.74 10.81 9.23
N THR A 377 -10.93 10.65 8.64
CA THR A 377 -12.03 11.61 8.75
C THR A 377 -13.33 10.91 9.13
N ARG A 378 -14.25 11.66 9.75
CA ARG A 378 -15.62 11.21 10.01
C ARG A 378 -16.60 12.37 9.91
N LEU A 379 -17.84 12.07 9.56
CA LEU A 379 -18.95 13.02 9.66
C LEU A 379 -19.54 12.96 11.07
N ALA A 380 -19.73 14.11 11.67
CA ALA A 380 -20.48 14.26 12.93
C ALA A 380 -21.99 14.24 12.66
N ALA A 381 -22.81 14.11 13.72
CA ALA A 381 -24.27 14.06 13.59
C ALA A 381 -24.88 15.34 12.99
N ASP A 382 -24.20 16.48 13.14
CA ASP A 382 -24.57 17.78 12.58
C ASP A 382 -24.06 18.00 11.15
N GLY A 383 -23.39 16.99 10.55
CA GLY A 383 -22.85 17.05 9.20
C GLY A 383 -21.45 17.68 9.10
N GLN A 384 -20.86 18.11 10.21
CA GLN A 384 -19.47 18.61 10.19
C GLN A 384 -18.49 17.50 9.90
N LEU A 385 -17.46 17.78 9.08
CA LEU A 385 -16.35 16.88 8.84
C LEU A 385 -15.28 17.08 9.90
N LEU A 386 -14.90 15.99 10.57
CA LEU A 386 -13.96 16.00 11.68
C LEU A 386 -12.74 15.11 11.39
N THR A 387 -11.58 15.48 11.96
CA THR A 387 -10.41 14.59 12.02
C THR A 387 -10.70 13.37 12.88
N ALA A 388 -10.29 12.18 12.41
CA ALA A 388 -10.53 10.90 13.09
C ALA A 388 -9.34 9.93 13.00
N GLY A 389 -8.17 10.43 12.59
CA GLY A 389 -6.96 9.61 12.45
C GLY A 389 -5.71 10.46 12.33
N GLY A 390 -4.57 9.81 12.12
CA GLY A 390 -3.27 10.48 12.00
C GLY A 390 -3.10 11.18 10.67
N ARG A 391 -3.13 10.44 9.55
CA ARG A 391 -3.24 11.00 8.20
C ARG A 391 -4.72 11.27 7.95
N VAL A 392 -5.05 12.50 7.61
CA VAL A 392 -6.43 13.00 7.57
C VAL A 392 -6.95 13.05 6.14
N LEU A 393 -6.18 13.66 5.26
CA LEU A 393 -6.53 13.87 3.85
C LEU A 393 -5.30 13.65 2.96
N THR A 394 -5.51 13.29 1.71
CA THR A 394 -4.49 13.34 0.66
C THR A 394 -5.03 14.14 -0.51
N MET A 395 -4.39 15.27 -0.81
CA MET A 395 -4.68 16.04 -2.02
C MET A 395 -3.80 15.53 -3.15
N THR A 396 -4.41 15.17 -4.28
CA THR A 396 -3.69 14.72 -5.48
C THR A 396 -3.98 15.63 -6.68
N ALA A 397 -3.05 15.67 -7.61
CA ALA A 397 -3.26 16.29 -8.91
C ALA A 397 -2.50 15.53 -10.00
N GLN A 398 -3.07 15.55 -11.21
CA GLN A 398 -2.44 15.10 -12.44
C GLN A 398 -2.04 16.30 -13.30
N ALA A 399 -0.90 16.20 -13.98
CA ALA A 399 -0.44 17.15 -14.97
C ALA A 399 0.55 16.50 -15.95
N ASP A 400 0.96 17.23 -16.98
CA ASP A 400 1.98 16.77 -17.92
C ASP A 400 3.37 16.74 -17.29
N ASP A 401 3.62 17.57 -16.26
CA ASP A 401 4.88 17.64 -15.52
C ASP A 401 4.66 17.77 -14.00
N PHE A 402 5.71 17.47 -13.24
CA PHE A 402 5.67 17.48 -11.79
C PHE A 402 5.50 18.86 -11.18
N ASP A 403 6.09 19.91 -11.76
CA ASP A 403 6.00 21.25 -11.22
C ASP A 403 4.57 21.81 -11.31
N ALA A 404 3.89 21.56 -12.42
CA ALA A 404 2.49 21.88 -12.60
C ALA A 404 1.59 21.11 -11.61
N ALA A 405 1.83 19.80 -11.47
CA ALA A 405 1.07 18.94 -10.56
C ALA A 405 1.22 19.37 -9.10
N PHE A 406 2.45 19.56 -8.62
CA PHE A 406 2.70 20.01 -7.24
C PHE A 406 2.16 21.42 -6.98
N SER A 407 2.30 22.35 -7.94
CA SER A 407 1.73 23.69 -7.84
C SER A 407 0.21 23.65 -7.67
N ALA A 408 -0.46 22.75 -8.39
CA ALA A 408 -1.91 22.55 -8.26
C ALA A 408 -2.30 22.00 -6.88
N VAL A 409 -1.56 21.00 -6.36
CA VAL A 409 -1.79 20.41 -5.04
C VAL A 409 -1.61 21.45 -3.93
N TYR A 410 -0.47 22.14 -3.87
CA TYR A 410 -0.20 23.09 -2.79
C TYR A 410 -1.14 24.31 -2.83
N ARG A 411 -1.54 24.78 -4.02
CA ARG A 411 -2.56 25.82 -4.16
C ARG A 411 -3.91 25.39 -3.59
N ALA A 412 -4.30 24.13 -3.81
CA ALA A 412 -5.55 23.61 -3.28
C ALA A 412 -5.48 23.40 -1.76
N LEU A 413 -4.35 22.89 -1.26
CA LEU A 413 -4.14 22.72 0.18
C LEU A 413 -4.14 24.03 0.96
N GLY A 414 -3.77 25.16 0.32
CA GLY A 414 -3.92 26.49 0.90
C GLY A 414 -5.36 26.90 1.22
N GLN A 415 -6.35 26.16 0.70
CA GLN A 415 -7.79 26.38 0.95
C GLN A 415 -8.40 25.40 1.96
N VAL A 416 -7.61 24.48 2.53
CA VAL A 416 -8.02 23.49 3.52
C VAL A 416 -7.33 23.79 4.83
N ARG A 417 -8.07 23.68 5.94
CA ARG A 417 -7.49 23.90 7.28
C ARG A 417 -8.25 23.13 8.37
N PHE A 418 -7.53 22.77 9.39
CA PHE A 418 -8.02 22.37 10.70
C PHE A 418 -6.93 22.65 11.75
N GLU A 419 -7.29 22.69 13.01
CA GLU A 419 -6.36 22.99 14.09
C GLU A 419 -5.21 21.98 14.16
N GLY A 420 -3.98 22.47 14.16
CA GLY A 420 -2.76 21.66 14.24
C GLY A 420 -2.47 20.82 12.98
N MET A 421 -2.97 21.26 11.83
CA MET A 421 -2.69 20.65 10.54
C MET A 421 -1.19 20.62 10.25
N GLN A 422 -0.70 19.46 9.82
CA GLN A 422 0.70 19.24 9.44
C GLN A 422 0.77 18.69 8.01
N LEU A 423 1.67 19.23 7.19
CA LEU A 423 2.02 18.72 5.86
C LEU A 423 3.45 19.11 5.53
N ARG A 424 4.06 18.39 4.61
CA ARG A 424 5.38 18.75 4.05
C ARG A 424 5.20 19.71 2.86
N GLN A 425 6.14 20.66 2.72
CA GLN A 425 6.18 21.63 1.61
C GLN A 425 7.11 21.16 0.47
N ASP A 426 7.93 20.14 0.72
CA ASP A 426 8.99 19.68 -0.15
C ASP A 426 8.73 18.30 -0.79
N ILE A 427 7.49 17.80 -0.76
CA ILE A 427 7.14 16.54 -1.43
C ILE A 427 7.55 16.61 -2.90
N GLY A 428 8.26 15.57 -3.36
CA GLY A 428 8.76 15.50 -4.74
C GLY A 428 9.98 16.37 -5.01
N HIS A 429 10.73 16.82 -3.97
CA HIS A 429 11.93 17.62 -4.15
C HIS A 429 12.96 16.97 -5.11
N GLN A 430 12.91 15.64 -5.27
CA GLN A 430 13.79 14.89 -6.18
C GLN A 430 13.42 15.08 -7.66
N VAL A 431 12.19 15.50 -7.98
CA VAL A 431 11.66 15.60 -9.35
C VAL A 431 11.15 17.01 -9.71
N ARG A 432 11.16 17.92 -8.75
CA ARG A 432 10.80 19.34 -8.98
C ARG A 432 12.04 20.11 -9.42
N GLN A 433 11.85 21.02 -10.38
CA GLN A 433 12.89 22.00 -10.73
C GLN A 433 13.00 23.05 -9.61
N ALA A 434 14.22 23.37 -9.20
CA ALA A 434 14.52 24.33 -8.13
C ALA A 434 14.21 25.77 -8.57
#